data_c1a1161cc60a163d936b23a00e3dc8f5
#
_entry.id   c1a1161cc60a163d936b23a00e3dc8f5
#
_cell.length_a   1.000
_cell.length_b   1.000
_cell.length_c   1.000
_cell.angle_alpha   90.00
_cell.angle_beta   90.00
_cell.angle_gamma   90.00
#
_symmetry.space_group_name_H-M   'P 1'
#
loop_
_entity.id
_entity.type
_entity.pdbx_description
1 polymer ?
#
loop_
_entity_poly.entity_id
_entity_poly.type
_entity_poly.pdbx_seq_one_letter_code
_entity_poly.pdbx_strand_id
1 'polypeptide(L)'
;LLKGHRLRRVFLGRRILAWTLQHGIPPGVTLDPRLNPPADCDFESAFAELKNAIERYDIYRGRLKPHPIFGRLNRRDWDRLHCFHCAHHLSFIIPDEST
;
A
#
# COMPACT_ATOMS: atom_id res chain seq x y z
N LEU A 1 11.16 3.34 -28.74
CA LEU A 1 9.77 2.87 -28.50
C LEU A 1 9.55 2.47 -27.04
N LEU A 2 10.47 1.73 -26.44
CA LEU A 2 10.38 1.34 -25.03
C LEU A 2 10.57 2.52 -24.08
N LYS A 3 11.37 3.51 -24.46
CA LYS A 3 11.61 4.72 -23.64
C LYS A 3 10.36 5.58 -23.49
N GLY A 4 9.53 5.69 -24.55
CA GLY A 4 8.29 6.45 -24.51
C GLY A 4 7.24 5.85 -23.58
N HIS A 5 7.13 4.53 -23.55
CA HIS A 5 6.22 3.82 -22.64
C HIS A 5 6.65 3.95 -21.18
N ARG A 6 7.95 3.90 -20.89
CA ARG A 6 8.47 4.09 -19.54
C ARG A 6 8.16 5.48 -19.01
N LEU A 7 8.36 6.51 -19.83
CA LEU A 7 8.06 7.89 -19.46
C LEU A 7 6.57 8.09 -19.18
N ARG A 8 5.71 7.54 -20.02
CA ARG A 8 4.25 7.61 -19.83
C ARG A 8 3.82 6.91 -18.56
N ARG A 9 4.38 5.73 -18.27
CA ARG A 9 4.09 5.00 -17.05
C ARG A 9 4.54 5.77 -15.81
N VAL A 10 5.71 6.39 -15.86
CA VAL A 10 6.22 7.21 -14.75
C VAL A 10 5.33 8.42 -14.52
N PHE A 11 4.94 9.13 -15.59
CA PHE A 11 4.07 10.29 -15.47
C PHE A 11 2.68 9.92 -14.97
N LEU A 12 2.10 8.87 -15.53
CA LEU A 12 0.78 8.39 -15.11
C LEU A 12 0.81 7.92 -13.65
N GLY A 13 1.84 7.16 -13.28
CA GLY A 13 2.01 6.68 -11.92
C GLY A 13 2.14 7.81 -10.91
N ARG A 14 2.88 8.86 -11.23
CA ARG A 14 3.03 10.03 -10.36
C ARG A 14 1.73 10.81 -10.23
N ARG A 15 0.96 10.93 -11.29
CA ARG A 15 -0.35 11.60 -11.24
C ARG A 15 -1.34 10.81 -10.38
N ILE A 16 -1.38 9.51 -10.54
CA ILE A 16 -2.23 8.64 -9.74
C ILE A 16 -1.81 8.70 -8.28
N LEU A 17 -0.50 8.70 -8.01
CA LEU A 17 0.02 8.83 -6.66
C LEU A 17 -0.41 10.15 -6.03
N ALA A 18 -0.24 11.27 -6.73
CA ALA A 18 -0.62 12.59 -6.23
C ALA A 18 -2.11 12.65 -5.92
N TRP A 19 -2.95 12.10 -6.79
CA TRP A 19 -4.38 12.02 -6.57
C TRP A 19 -4.71 11.17 -5.33
N THR A 20 -4.07 9.99 -5.23
CA THR A 20 -4.29 9.07 -4.11
C THR A 20 -3.87 9.69 -2.78
N LEU A 21 -2.76 10.41 -2.76
CA LEU A 21 -2.28 11.07 -1.53
C LEU A 21 -3.19 12.23 -1.10
N GLN A 22 -3.95 12.82 -2.03
CA GLN A 22 -4.91 13.87 -1.72
C GLN A 22 -6.29 13.32 -1.34
N HIS A 23 -6.76 12.28 -2.00
CA HIS A 23 -8.14 11.81 -1.91
C HIS A 23 -8.30 10.47 -1.20
N GLY A 24 -7.19 9.77 -0.96
CA GLY A 24 -7.20 8.43 -0.39
C GLY A 24 -7.51 7.36 -1.44
N ILE A 25 -7.65 6.14 -0.98
CA ILE A 25 -7.92 4.99 -1.83
C ILE A 25 -9.44 4.79 -1.92
N PRO A 26 -10.03 4.78 -3.13
CA PRO A 26 -11.47 4.59 -3.25
C PRO A 26 -11.88 3.17 -2.85
N PRO A 27 -13.11 2.99 -2.28
CA PRO A 27 -13.61 1.66 -1.98
C PRO A 27 -13.89 0.86 -3.26
N GLY A 28 -13.87 -0.46 -3.15
CA GLY A 28 -14.21 -1.35 -4.25
C GLY A 28 -13.08 -1.68 -5.21
N VAL A 29 -11.84 -1.25 -4.90
CA VAL A 29 -10.67 -1.64 -5.69
C VAL A 29 -10.36 -3.11 -5.43
N THR A 30 -10.35 -3.92 -6.50
CA THR A 30 -10.09 -5.35 -6.39
C THR A 30 -8.60 -5.64 -6.29
N LEU A 31 -8.22 -6.49 -5.34
CA LEU A 31 -6.86 -6.94 -5.18
C LEU A 31 -6.54 -8.08 -6.15
N ASP A 32 -5.28 -8.18 -6.56
CA ASP A 32 -4.81 -9.35 -7.30
C ASP A 32 -5.04 -10.60 -6.43
N PRO A 33 -5.73 -11.64 -6.97
CA PRO A 33 -6.01 -12.86 -6.18
C PRO A 33 -4.79 -13.53 -5.57
N ARG A 34 -3.61 -13.34 -6.18
CA ARG A 34 -2.34 -13.89 -5.66
C ARG A 34 -1.93 -13.26 -4.33
N LEU A 35 -2.47 -12.11 -4.00
CA LEU A 35 -2.17 -11.38 -2.77
C LEU A 35 -3.20 -11.65 -1.66
N ASN A 36 -4.23 -12.44 -1.96
CA ASN A 36 -5.23 -12.79 -0.94
C ASN A 36 -4.61 -13.68 0.12
N PRO A 37 -4.86 -13.39 1.40
CA PRO A 37 -4.41 -14.29 2.48
C PRO A 37 -5.18 -15.60 2.46
N PRO A 38 -4.59 -16.69 3.01
CA PRO A 38 -5.31 -17.95 3.16
C PRO A 38 -6.57 -17.77 4.01
N ALA A 39 -7.63 -18.54 3.68
CA ALA A 39 -8.90 -18.46 4.40
C ALA A 39 -8.78 -18.90 5.87
N ASP A 40 -7.80 -19.75 6.16
CA ASP A 40 -7.54 -20.28 7.49
C ASP A 40 -6.44 -19.50 8.24
N CYS A 41 -6.26 -18.23 7.88
CA CYS A 41 -5.22 -17.38 8.49
C CYS A 41 -5.51 -17.19 9.98
N ASP A 42 -4.51 -17.53 10.82
CA ASP A 42 -4.58 -17.33 12.26
C ASP A 42 -4.27 -15.86 12.60
N PHE A 43 -5.12 -15.23 13.40
CA PHE A 43 -4.96 -13.83 13.76
C PHE A 43 -3.63 -13.57 14.47
N GLU A 44 -3.26 -14.42 15.42
CA GLU A 44 -2.02 -14.21 16.20
C GLU A 44 -0.79 -14.26 15.31
N SER A 45 -0.73 -15.23 14.39
CA SER A 45 0.37 -15.36 13.46
C SER A 45 0.41 -14.20 12.46
N ALA A 46 -0.74 -13.82 11.94
CA ALA A 46 -0.84 -12.71 11.00
C ALA A 46 -0.44 -11.39 11.65
N PHE A 47 -0.85 -11.17 12.89
CA PHE A 47 -0.49 -9.98 13.65
C PHE A 47 1.02 -9.92 13.89
N ALA A 48 1.62 -11.06 14.26
CA ALA A 48 3.07 -11.14 14.47
C ALA A 48 3.83 -10.85 13.18
N GLU A 49 3.38 -11.38 12.05
CA GLU A 49 3.99 -11.11 10.75
C GLU A 49 3.90 -9.64 10.37
N LEU A 50 2.75 -9.01 10.59
CA LEU A 50 2.57 -7.60 10.32
C LEU A 50 3.49 -6.75 11.17
N LYS A 51 3.55 -7.04 12.47
CA LYS A 51 4.43 -6.33 13.40
C LYS A 51 5.89 -6.43 12.97
N ASN A 52 6.33 -7.65 12.63
CA ASN A 52 7.69 -7.87 12.16
C ASN A 52 7.98 -7.14 10.85
N ALA A 53 7.02 -7.10 9.94
CA ALA A 53 7.17 -6.39 8.68
C ALA A 53 7.31 -4.89 8.89
N ILE A 54 6.52 -4.33 9.80
CA ILE A 54 6.59 -2.90 10.15
C ILE A 54 7.95 -2.57 10.78
N GLU A 55 8.42 -3.41 11.70
CA GLU A 55 9.72 -3.20 12.34
C GLU A 55 10.86 -3.27 11.31
N ARG A 56 10.84 -4.25 10.41
CA ARG A 56 11.85 -4.38 9.36
C ARG A 56 11.81 -3.18 8.41
N TYR A 57 10.63 -2.72 8.05
CA TYR A 57 10.47 -1.54 7.21
C TYR A 57 11.02 -0.29 7.89
N ASP A 58 10.74 -0.14 9.18
CA ASP A 58 11.15 1.04 9.95
C ASP A 58 12.67 1.19 10.00
N ILE A 59 13.39 0.09 10.17
CA ILE A 59 14.86 0.12 10.25
C ILE A 59 15.56 0.02 8.90
N TYR A 60 14.84 -0.39 7.84
CA TYR A 60 15.45 -0.56 6.51
C TYR A 60 15.74 0.80 5.89
N ARG A 61 16.97 0.97 5.42
CA ARG A 61 17.43 2.21 4.77
C ARG A 61 17.95 1.97 3.36
N GLY A 62 17.80 0.75 2.86
CA GLY A 62 18.20 0.39 1.52
C GLY A 62 17.21 0.87 0.46
N ARG A 63 17.48 0.47 -0.77
CA ARG A 63 16.65 0.81 -1.92
C ARG A 63 15.34 0.02 -1.87
N LEU A 64 14.22 0.73 -1.97
CA LEU A 64 12.90 0.11 -2.01
C LEU A 64 12.56 -0.30 -3.43
N LYS A 65 11.82 -1.40 -3.56
CA LYS A 65 11.34 -1.87 -4.86
C LYS A 65 10.32 -0.89 -5.43
N PRO A 66 10.24 -0.78 -6.76
CA PRO A 66 9.19 0.06 -7.37
C PRO A 66 7.79 -0.45 -7.02
N HIS A 67 6.88 0.48 -6.80
CA HIS A 67 5.48 0.12 -6.60
C HIS A 67 4.88 -0.36 -7.93
N PRO A 68 4.00 -1.40 -7.92
CA PRO A 68 3.42 -1.92 -9.16
C PRO A 68 2.63 -0.89 -9.96
N ILE A 69 1.98 0.06 -9.29
CA ILE A 69 1.16 1.07 -9.96
C ILE A 69 1.91 2.39 -10.10
N PHE A 70 2.55 2.87 -9.01
CA PHE A 70 3.14 4.20 -8.96
C PHE A 70 4.60 4.24 -9.41
N GLY A 71 5.23 3.08 -9.58
CA GLY A 71 6.63 3.01 -9.96
C GLY A 71 7.55 3.32 -8.78
N ARG A 72 8.70 3.92 -9.09
CA ARG A 72 9.72 4.19 -8.08
C ARG A 72 9.30 5.35 -7.17
N LEU A 73 9.27 5.07 -5.88
CA LEU A 73 8.90 6.03 -4.84
C LEU A 73 10.07 6.26 -3.90
N ASN A 74 10.20 7.50 -3.38
CA ASN A 74 11.14 7.77 -2.30
C ASN A 74 10.55 7.31 -0.95
N ARG A 75 11.35 7.33 0.11
CA ARG A 75 10.92 6.84 1.43
C ARG A 75 9.72 7.61 1.96
N ARG A 76 9.70 8.93 1.78
CA ARG A 76 8.61 9.78 2.24
C ARG A 76 7.29 9.42 1.58
N ASP A 77 7.31 9.16 0.28
CA ASP A 77 6.11 8.78 -0.46
C ASP A 77 5.64 7.39 -0.05
N TRP A 78 6.56 6.45 0.17
CA TRP A 78 6.21 5.13 0.69
C TRP A 78 5.57 5.22 2.08
N ASP A 79 6.13 6.04 2.97
CA ASP A 79 5.57 6.24 4.31
C ASP A 79 4.15 6.77 4.24
N ARG A 80 3.92 7.79 3.40
CA ARG A 80 2.60 8.37 3.22
C ARG A 80 1.61 7.37 2.62
N LEU A 81 2.06 6.61 1.61
CA LEU A 81 1.22 5.60 0.97
C LEU A 81 0.83 4.50 1.95
N HIS A 82 1.76 4.03 2.77
CA HIS A 82 1.46 3.05 3.81
C HIS A 82 0.45 3.59 4.82
N CYS A 83 0.57 4.84 5.23
CA CYS A 83 -0.38 5.46 6.14
C CYS A 83 -1.78 5.54 5.53
N PHE A 84 -1.89 5.95 4.28
CA PHE A 84 -3.17 5.99 3.57
C PHE A 84 -3.77 4.59 3.39
N HIS A 85 -2.92 3.62 3.07
CA HIS A 85 -3.37 2.24 2.87
C HIS A 85 -3.90 1.64 4.17
N CYS A 86 -3.18 1.84 5.28
CA CYS A 86 -3.63 1.38 6.59
C CYS A 86 -4.92 2.08 7.01
N ALA A 87 -5.02 3.38 6.80
CA ALA A 87 -6.24 4.15 7.12
C ALA A 87 -7.42 3.65 6.30
N HIS A 88 -7.20 3.32 5.02
CA HIS A 88 -8.24 2.78 4.15
C HIS A 88 -8.80 1.47 4.72
N HIS A 89 -7.92 0.53 5.08
CA HIS A 89 -8.34 -0.75 5.65
C HIS A 89 -9.01 -0.59 7.00
N LEU A 90 -8.47 0.25 7.87
CA LEU A 90 -9.04 0.49 9.19
C LEU A 90 -10.39 1.19 9.13
N SER A 91 -10.69 1.93 8.06
CA SER A 91 -11.99 2.57 7.89
C SER A 91 -13.14 1.57 7.74
N PHE A 92 -12.84 0.33 7.38
CA PHE A 92 -13.84 -0.73 7.28
C PHE A 92 -14.08 -1.45 8.62
N ILE A 93 -13.22 -1.22 9.60
CA ILE A 93 -13.31 -1.83 10.93
C ILE A 93 -13.74 -0.75 11.90
N ILE A 94 -15.03 -0.43 11.89
CA ILE A 94 -15.59 0.58 12.77
C ILE A 94 -16.16 -0.13 13.99
N PRO A 95 -15.65 0.14 15.20
CA PRO A 95 -16.22 -0.44 16.40
C PRO A 95 -17.69 -0.05 16.56
N ASP A 96 -18.52 -0.98 17.01
CA ASP A 96 -19.91 -0.70 17.29
C ASP A 96 -20.00 0.12 18.58
N GLU A 97 -20.31 1.38 18.46
CA GLU A 97 -20.42 2.32 19.58
C GLU A 97 -21.78 2.22 20.29
N SER A 98 -22.67 1.39 19.80
CA SER A 98 -24.01 1.23 20.37
C SER A 98 -24.04 0.33 21.63
N THR A 99 -22.95 -0.28 21.99
CA THR A 99 -22.84 -1.14 23.16
C THR A 99 -22.26 -0.37 24.40
#